data_5ba32f11591fd7ddeac676bd878803e3
#
_entry.id   5ba32f11591fd7ddeac676bd878803e3
#
_cell.length_a   1.000
_cell.length_b   1.000
_cell.length_c   1.000
_cell.angle_alpha   90.00
_cell.angle_beta   90.00
_cell.angle_gamma   90.00
#
_symmetry.space_group_name_H-M   'P 1'
#
loop_
_entity.id
_entity.type
_entity.pdbx_description
1 polymer ?
#
loop_
_entity_poly.entity_id
_entity_poly.type
_entity_poly.pdbx_seq_one_letter_code
_entity_poly.pdbx_strand_id
1 'polypeptide(L)'
;LVKPAKRIHVGEIVKFSDKLSAQCTEVKDEGIRVFKLIYKGILYEILDELGEMPLPPYIHEKLKDKDRYQTVYAKNIGSAAAPTAGLHFTLDLLNKIKEKNVNVVYITLHVGLGTFRPVNVENINDHKMHSEFYMMSKETAEVLKQTRKNNKKIISVGTTSTRTLETIMNLYGEFKECSGWTDIFIYPGYKLSLIHI
;
A
#
# COMPACT_ATOMS: atom_id res chain seq x y z
N LEU A 1 -13.02 -7.56 -1.51
CA LEU A 1 -13.26 -8.72 -0.63
C LEU A 1 -14.61 -8.60 0.06
N VAL A 2 -15.36 -9.69 0.14
CA VAL A 2 -16.67 -9.75 0.80
C VAL A 2 -16.66 -10.87 1.84
N LYS A 3 -17.20 -10.61 3.03
CA LYS A 3 -17.44 -11.64 4.06
C LYS A 3 -18.90 -11.56 4.52
N PRO A 4 -19.64 -12.67 4.50
CA PRO A 4 -19.31 -13.98 3.95
C PRO A 4 -19.47 -14.02 2.41
N ALA A 5 -18.41 -14.35 1.68
CA ALA A 5 -18.40 -14.34 0.21
C ALA A 5 -19.41 -15.34 -0.41
N LYS A 6 -19.69 -16.44 0.29
CA LYS A 6 -20.64 -17.49 -0.15
C LYS A 6 -22.08 -17.00 -0.30
N ARG A 7 -22.44 -15.88 0.31
CA ARG A 7 -23.81 -15.34 0.27
C ARG A 7 -24.05 -14.35 -0.87
N ILE A 8 -23.03 -14.02 -1.66
CA ILE A 8 -23.17 -13.03 -2.73
C ILE A 8 -22.86 -13.67 -4.08
N HIS A 9 -23.89 -13.73 -4.93
CA HIS A 9 -23.90 -14.30 -6.27
C HIS A 9 -24.06 -13.19 -7.31
N VAL A 10 -23.79 -13.54 -8.57
CA VAL A 10 -24.00 -12.62 -9.70
C VAL A 10 -25.47 -12.20 -9.77
N GLY A 11 -25.70 -10.92 -9.93
CA GLY A 11 -27.03 -10.31 -9.99
C GLY A 11 -27.56 -9.78 -8.66
N GLU A 12 -27.03 -10.27 -7.53
CA GLU A 12 -27.48 -9.79 -6.20
C GLU A 12 -27.08 -8.34 -5.95
N ILE A 13 -27.98 -7.62 -5.26
CA ILE A 13 -27.81 -6.22 -4.91
C ILE A 13 -27.58 -6.11 -3.40
N VAL A 14 -26.48 -5.47 -3.03
CA VAL A 14 -26.19 -5.08 -1.65
C VAL A 14 -26.50 -3.61 -1.48
N LYS A 15 -27.36 -3.27 -0.54
CA LYS A 15 -27.70 -1.87 -0.20
C LYS A 15 -26.85 -1.44 0.99
N PHE A 16 -26.12 -0.34 0.85
CA PHE A 16 -25.32 0.27 1.92
C PHE A 16 -26.03 1.44 2.58
N SER A 17 -26.76 2.23 1.78
CA SER A 17 -27.59 3.35 2.24
C SER A 17 -28.67 3.65 1.20
N ASP A 18 -29.44 4.69 1.42
CA ASP A 18 -30.39 5.18 0.40
C ASP A 18 -29.69 5.86 -0.78
N LYS A 19 -28.43 6.23 -0.63
CA LYS A 19 -27.60 6.86 -1.67
C LYS A 19 -26.71 5.87 -2.43
N LEU A 20 -26.43 4.66 -1.87
CA LEU A 20 -25.47 3.71 -2.44
C LEU A 20 -25.98 2.28 -2.34
N SER A 21 -25.95 1.61 -3.46
CA SER A 21 -26.11 0.15 -3.60
C SER A 21 -25.04 -0.40 -4.55
N ALA A 22 -24.81 -1.69 -4.50
CA ALA A 22 -23.87 -2.35 -5.42
C ALA A 22 -24.46 -3.65 -5.93
N GLN A 23 -24.45 -3.87 -7.24
CA GLN A 23 -24.87 -5.11 -7.87
C GLN A 23 -23.64 -5.96 -8.18
N CYS A 24 -23.62 -7.22 -7.71
CA CYS A 24 -22.57 -8.17 -8.03
C CYS A 24 -22.63 -8.53 -9.52
N THR A 25 -21.58 -8.26 -10.27
CA THR A 25 -21.49 -8.54 -11.71
C THR A 25 -20.61 -9.74 -12.02
N GLU A 26 -19.65 -10.07 -11.13
CA GLU A 26 -18.72 -11.17 -11.34
C GLU A 26 -18.30 -11.77 -9.99
N VAL A 27 -18.17 -13.09 -9.96
CA VAL A 27 -17.63 -13.87 -8.85
C VAL A 27 -16.25 -14.36 -9.25
N LYS A 28 -15.23 -13.94 -8.50
CA LYS A 28 -13.85 -14.40 -8.66
C LYS A 28 -13.44 -15.31 -7.51
N ASP A 29 -12.34 -16.01 -7.69
CA ASP A 29 -11.76 -16.86 -6.67
C ASP A 29 -11.43 -16.08 -5.39
N GLU A 30 -11.19 -16.82 -4.31
CA GLU A 30 -10.73 -16.29 -3.03
C GLU A 30 -11.66 -15.25 -2.37
N GLY A 31 -12.94 -15.29 -2.67
CA GLY A 31 -13.93 -14.39 -2.07
C GLY A 31 -14.00 -13.00 -2.69
N ILE A 32 -13.34 -12.79 -3.82
CA ILE A 32 -13.44 -11.55 -4.58
C ILE A 32 -14.78 -11.49 -5.32
N ARG A 33 -15.40 -10.32 -5.29
CA ARG A 33 -16.61 -10.01 -6.05
C ARG A 33 -16.40 -8.69 -6.77
N VAL A 34 -16.83 -8.64 -8.02
CA VAL A 34 -16.88 -7.39 -8.79
C VAL A 34 -18.28 -6.81 -8.68
N PHE A 35 -18.37 -5.53 -8.41
CA PHE A 35 -19.65 -4.85 -8.24
C PHE A 35 -19.76 -3.66 -9.18
N LYS A 36 -20.93 -3.49 -9.74
CA LYS A 36 -21.36 -2.24 -10.35
C LYS A 36 -22.01 -1.38 -9.27
N LEU A 37 -21.42 -0.21 -9.01
CA LEU A 37 -21.98 0.73 -8.05
C LEU A 37 -23.20 1.46 -8.64
N ILE A 38 -24.25 1.59 -7.84
CA ILE A 38 -25.48 2.31 -8.15
C ILE A 38 -25.62 3.37 -7.07
N TYR A 39 -25.47 4.64 -7.44
CA TYR A 39 -25.43 5.74 -6.48
C TYR A 39 -26.09 7.01 -7.02
N LYS A 40 -26.46 7.92 -6.10
CA LYS A 40 -27.01 9.24 -6.39
C LYS A 40 -26.14 10.31 -5.75
N GLY A 41 -25.52 11.17 -6.55
CA GLY A 41 -24.62 12.23 -6.09
C GLY A 41 -23.14 11.96 -6.43
N ILE A 42 -22.23 12.52 -5.66
CA ILE A 42 -20.77 12.36 -5.86
C ILE A 42 -20.29 11.13 -5.10
N LEU A 43 -19.79 10.14 -5.83
CA LEU A 43 -19.41 8.83 -5.27
C LEU A 43 -18.40 8.95 -4.12
N TYR A 44 -17.38 9.78 -4.27
CA TYR A 44 -16.35 9.93 -3.24
C TYR A 44 -16.89 10.50 -1.93
N GLU A 45 -17.82 11.45 -1.98
CA GLU A 45 -18.48 12.00 -0.78
C GLU A 45 -19.33 10.93 -0.08
N ILE A 46 -20.02 10.11 -0.85
CA ILE A 46 -20.82 9.00 -0.30
C ILE A 46 -19.91 7.94 0.34
N LEU A 47 -18.76 7.64 -0.28
CA LEU A 47 -17.79 6.69 0.27
C LEU A 47 -17.15 7.24 1.55
N ASP A 48 -16.85 8.53 1.63
CA ASP A 48 -16.34 9.17 2.85
C ASP A 48 -17.35 9.16 3.99
N GLU A 49 -18.64 9.37 3.66
CA GLU A 49 -19.74 9.32 4.64
C GLU A 49 -19.93 7.90 5.21
N LEU A 50 -19.89 6.88 4.36
CA LEU A 50 -20.23 5.50 4.71
C LEU A 50 -19.01 4.63 5.05
N GLY A 51 -17.84 5.01 4.54
CA GLY A 51 -16.63 4.20 4.66
C GLY A 51 -16.04 4.21 6.06
N GLU A 52 -15.58 3.05 6.49
CA GLU A 52 -14.72 2.91 7.66
C GLU A 52 -13.29 2.59 7.20
N MET A 53 -12.28 3.12 7.92
CA MET A 53 -10.88 2.81 7.65
C MET A 53 -10.65 1.31 7.88
N PRO A 54 -10.14 0.57 6.87
CA PRO A 54 -9.80 -0.83 7.06
C PRO A 54 -8.61 -0.96 8.03
N LEU A 55 -8.83 -1.60 9.15
CA LEU A 55 -7.81 -1.85 10.16
C LEU A 55 -7.35 -3.31 10.09
N PRO A 56 -6.08 -3.59 10.46
CA PRO A 56 -5.62 -4.95 10.64
C PRO A 56 -6.48 -5.72 11.66
N PRO A 57 -6.64 -7.04 11.51
CA PRO A 57 -7.54 -7.84 12.34
C PRO A 57 -7.25 -7.81 13.86
N TYR A 58 -6.03 -7.44 14.24
CA TYR A 58 -5.63 -7.33 15.65
C TYR A 58 -6.03 -6.00 16.32
N ILE A 59 -6.54 -5.03 15.54
CA ILE A 59 -7.07 -3.77 16.06
C ILE A 59 -8.58 -3.90 16.13
N HIS A 60 -9.11 -3.94 17.34
CA HIS A 60 -10.55 -4.14 17.60
C HIS A 60 -11.28 -2.84 17.93
N GLU A 61 -10.54 -1.80 18.33
CA GLU A 61 -11.15 -0.51 18.65
C GLU A 61 -11.48 0.27 17.38
N LYS A 62 -12.68 0.88 17.37
CA LYS A 62 -13.04 1.80 16.30
C LYS A 62 -12.22 3.09 16.42
N LEU A 63 -11.63 3.50 15.30
CA LEU A 63 -10.93 4.79 15.25
C LEU A 63 -11.93 5.93 15.44
N LYS A 64 -11.64 6.80 16.41
CA LYS A 64 -12.37 8.09 16.59
C LYS A 64 -11.99 9.09 15.51
N ASP A 65 -10.75 9.01 15.06
CA ASP A 65 -10.16 9.86 14.02
C ASP A 65 -9.66 8.94 12.87
N LYS A 66 -10.27 9.06 11.69
CA LYS A 66 -9.94 8.24 10.51
C LYS A 66 -8.50 8.48 10.06
N ASP A 67 -7.98 9.70 10.21
CA ASP A 67 -6.65 10.08 9.76
C ASP A 67 -5.53 9.54 10.66
N ARG A 68 -5.88 9.10 11.86
CA ARG A 68 -4.90 8.55 12.81
C ARG A 68 -4.20 7.30 12.30
N TYR A 69 -4.86 6.50 11.46
CA TYR A 69 -4.29 5.30 10.86
C TYR A 69 -3.77 5.56 9.44
N GLN A 70 -3.13 6.72 9.24
CA GLN A 70 -2.45 7.10 8.00
C GLN A 70 -1.18 7.89 8.33
N THR A 71 -0.21 7.88 7.43
CA THR A 71 1.03 8.66 7.59
C THR A 71 0.79 10.14 7.29
N VAL A 72 1.49 11.02 8.02
CA VAL A 72 1.41 12.48 7.83
C VAL A 72 1.90 12.95 6.46
N TYR A 73 2.51 12.06 5.68
CA TYR A 73 3.02 12.33 4.33
C TYR A 73 2.25 11.59 3.23
N ALA A 74 1.12 10.96 3.54
CA ALA A 74 0.27 10.34 2.53
C ALA A 74 -0.25 11.37 1.54
N LYS A 75 -0.06 11.13 0.26
CA LYS A 75 -0.43 12.06 -0.83
C LYS A 75 -1.34 11.41 -1.87
N ASN A 76 -0.99 10.20 -2.29
CA ASN A 76 -1.60 9.54 -3.43
C ASN A 76 -2.67 8.55 -2.94
N ILE A 77 -3.92 8.80 -3.31
CA ILE A 77 -5.05 7.90 -3.01
C ILE A 77 -4.95 6.66 -3.90
N GLY A 78 -5.26 5.47 -3.35
CA GLY A 78 -5.28 4.23 -4.13
C GLY A 78 -4.79 3.00 -3.38
N SER A 79 -4.34 3.14 -2.13
CA SER A 79 -3.87 2.04 -1.29
C SER A 79 -4.99 1.53 -0.38
N ALA A 80 -5.08 0.21 -0.22
CA ALA A 80 -6.01 -0.43 0.71
C ALA A 80 -5.46 -0.51 2.15
N ALA A 81 -4.17 -0.26 2.36
CA ALA A 81 -3.53 -0.30 3.66
C ALA A 81 -2.50 0.83 3.83
N ALA A 82 -2.37 1.32 5.07
CA ALA A 82 -1.36 2.30 5.42
C ALA A 82 0.02 1.65 5.66
N PRO A 83 1.12 2.34 5.37
CA PRO A 83 2.47 1.88 5.70
C PRO A 83 2.74 2.07 7.20
N THR A 84 2.38 1.07 8.01
CA THR A 84 2.35 1.16 9.49
C THR A 84 3.68 1.55 10.11
N ALA A 85 4.81 1.18 9.52
CA ALA A 85 6.14 1.59 9.98
C ALA A 85 6.34 3.12 9.91
N GLY A 86 5.56 3.82 9.09
CA GLY A 86 5.61 5.27 8.95
C GLY A 86 4.72 6.06 9.92
N LEU A 87 3.85 5.38 10.67
CA LEU A 87 2.91 6.04 11.59
C LEU A 87 3.57 6.75 12.78
N HIS A 88 4.82 6.39 13.08
CA HIS A 88 5.61 7.05 14.12
C HIS A 88 6.12 8.45 13.72
N PHE A 89 6.18 8.76 12.42
CA PHE A 89 6.63 10.07 11.97
C PHE A 89 5.54 11.12 12.18
N THR A 90 5.94 12.18 12.84
CA THR A 90 5.20 13.46 12.88
C THR A 90 5.89 14.45 11.96
N LEU A 91 5.21 15.53 11.58
CA LEU A 91 5.82 16.61 10.81
C LEU A 91 7.01 17.23 11.55
N ASP A 92 6.90 17.39 12.87
CA ASP A 92 7.98 17.89 13.72
C ASP A 92 9.21 16.95 13.68
N LEU A 93 9.01 15.64 13.81
CA LEU A 93 10.11 14.68 13.72
C LEU A 93 10.77 14.69 12.34
N LEU A 94 9.99 14.77 11.26
CA LEU A 94 10.54 14.86 9.90
C LEU A 94 11.35 16.13 9.70
N ASN A 95 10.93 17.27 10.28
CA ASN A 95 11.67 18.52 10.24
C ASN A 95 12.97 18.40 11.03
N LYS A 96 12.96 17.86 12.23
CA LYS A 96 14.18 17.61 13.04
C LYS A 96 15.19 16.70 12.33
N ILE A 97 14.70 15.71 11.55
CA ILE A 97 15.57 14.86 10.71
C ILE A 97 16.25 15.70 9.62
N LYS A 98 15.48 16.57 8.94
CA LYS A 98 16.01 17.47 7.90
C LYS A 98 17.02 18.47 8.44
N GLU A 99 16.80 19.01 9.63
CA GLU A 99 17.73 19.92 10.32
C GLU A 99 19.10 19.26 10.61
N LYS A 100 19.13 17.93 10.68
CA LYS A 100 20.38 17.15 10.78
C LYS A 100 21.02 16.86 9.41
N ASN A 101 20.63 17.57 8.35
CA ASN A 101 21.12 17.37 6.99
C ASN A 101 20.85 15.93 6.44
N VAL A 102 19.80 15.30 6.90
CA VAL A 102 19.33 14.02 6.35
C VAL A 102 18.24 14.30 5.32
N ASN A 103 18.45 13.82 4.10
CA ASN A 103 17.45 13.93 3.04
C ASN A 103 16.29 12.98 3.34
N VAL A 104 15.07 13.50 3.35
CA VAL A 104 13.83 12.74 3.46
C VAL A 104 13.15 12.76 2.12
N VAL A 105 13.04 11.60 1.49
CA VAL A 105 12.41 11.41 0.18
C VAL A 105 11.29 10.38 0.26
N TYR A 106 10.38 10.42 -0.68
CA TYR A 106 9.17 9.61 -0.66
C TYR A 106 9.01 8.80 -1.94
N ILE A 107 8.43 7.63 -1.79
CA ILE A 107 8.00 6.78 -2.89
C ILE A 107 6.52 6.46 -2.69
N THR A 108 5.86 6.01 -3.74
CA THR A 108 4.48 5.54 -3.68
C THR A 108 4.43 4.05 -3.97
N LEU A 109 3.71 3.30 -3.13
CA LEU A 109 3.27 1.93 -3.41
C LEU A 109 1.78 1.84 -3.06
N HIS A 110 0.95 1.47 -4.02
CA HIS A 110 -0.46 1.20 -3.79
C HIS A 110 -0.63 -0.24 -3.30
N VAL A 111 -0.67 -0.38 -1.98
CA VAL A 111 -0.82 -1.68 -1.32
C VAL A 111 -2.21 -2.24 -1.60
N GLY A 112 -2.27 -3.41 -2.19
CA GLY A 112 -3.51 -4.08 -2.57
C GLY A 112 -4.18 -4.83 -1.41
N LEU A 113 -5.40 -5.33 -1.67
CA LEU A 113 -6.19 -6.12 -0.71
C LEU A 113 -5.50 -7.41 -0.26
N GLY A 114 -4.54 -7.88 -1.03
CA GLY A 114 -3.78 -9.08 -0.72
C GLY A 114 -2.98 -9.01 0.57
N THR A 115 -2.59 -7.81 1.01
CA THR A 115 -1.88 -7.59 2.28
C THR A 115 -2.65 -8.09 3.51
N PHE A 116 -3.98 -8.19 3.42
CA PHE A 116 -4.82 -8.71 4.50
C PHE A 116 -4.98 -10.24 4.48
N ARG A 117 -4.32 -10.92 3.56
CA ARG A 117 -4.40 -12.38 3.43
C ARG A 117 -3.21 -13.03 4.10
N PRO A 118 -3.43 -14.06 4.92
CA PRO A 118 -2.33 -14.85 5.45
C PRO A 118 -1.63 -15.63 4.34
N VAL A 119 -0.34 -15.83 4.49
CA VAL A 119 0.43 -16.77 3.65
C VAL A 119 0.00 -18.19 4.05
N ASN A 120 -0.65 -18.90 3.14
CA ASN A 120 -1.22 -20.24 3.36
C ASN A 120 -0.51 -21.30 2.51
N VAL A 121 0.80 -21.21 2.37
CA VAL A 121 1.60 -22.21 1.64
C VAL A 121 2.59 -22.85 2.60
N GLU A 122 2.82 -24.15 2.44
CA GLU A 122 3.79 -24.89 3.25
C GLU A 122 5.23 -24.56 2.82
N ASN A 123 5.44 -24.37 1.52
CA ASN A 123 6.73 -23.98 0.97
C ASN A 123 6.71 -22.52 0.55
N ILE A 124 7.64 -21.73 1.06
CA ILE A 124 7.75 -20.29 0.78
C ILE A 124 7.92 -19.97 -0.71
N ASN A 125 8.52 -20.89 -1.47
CA ASN A 125 8.70 -20.73 -2.91
C ASN A 125 7.40 -20.82 -3.71
N ASP A 126 6.35 -21.42 -3.13
CA ASP A 126 5.04 -21.55 -3.78
C ASP A 126 4.16 -20.31 -3.53
N HIS A 127 4.62 -19.39 -2.68
CA HIS A 127 3.90 -18.17 -2.41
C HIS A 127 3.93 -17.22 -3.60
N LYS A 128 2.76 -16.96 -4.17
CA LYS A 128 2.58 -15.93 -5.21
C LYS A 128 2.20 -14.62 -4.55
N MET A 129 3.12 -13.66 -4.56
CA MET A 129 2.85 -12.32 -4.08
C MET A 129 1.95 -11.58 -5.06
N HIS A 130 1.01 -10.77 -4.53
CA HIS A 130 0.18 -9.98 -5.43
C HIS A 130 0.97 -8.83 -6.00
N SER A 131 0.56 -8.44 -7.19
CA SER A 131 1.10 -7.30 -7.89
C SER A 131 0.58 -6.00 -7.28
N GLU A 132 1.47 -5.05 -6.99
CA GLU A 132 1.19 -3.75 -6.41
C GLU A 132 1.85 -2.65 -7.25
N PHE A 133 1.12 -1.56 -7.48
CA PHE A 133 1.60 -0.47 -8.32
C PHE A 133 2.52 0.46 -7.53
N TYR A 134 3.69 0.76 -8.09
CA TYR A 134 4.65 1.68 -7.48
C TYR A 134 4.99 2.86 -8.38
N MET A 135 5.44 3.95 -7.76
CA MET A 135 6.00 5.13 -8.44
C MET A 135 7.20 5.69 -7.66
N MET A 136 8.21 6.12 -8.41
CA MET A 136 9.34 6.90 -7.94
C MET A 136 9.45 8.17 -8.78
N SER A 137 9.47 9.34 -8.14
CA SER A 137 9.68 10.61 -8.84
C SER A 137 11.13 10.80 -9.25
N LYS A 138 11.36 11.68 -10.23
CA LYS A 138 12.70 12.07 -10.67
C LYS A 138 13.53 12.62 -9.52
N GLU A 139 12.95 13.51 -8.70
CA GLU A 139 13.66 14.11 -7.56
C GLU A 139 14.12 13.06 -6.55
N THR A 140 13.24 12.12 -6.18
CA THR A 140 13.59 11.00 -5.28
C THR A 140 14.72 10.16 -5.88
N ALA A 141 14.62 9.82 -7.16
CA ALA A 141 15.63 9.03 -7.86
C ALA A 141 17.00 9.71 -7.86
N GLU A 142 17.06 11.01 -8.14
CA GLU A 142 18.32 11.78 -8.16
C GLU A 142 18.97 11.85 -6.77
N VAL A 143 18.19 12.08 -5.72
CA VAL A 143 18.71 12.08 -4.33
C VAL A 143 19.28 10.71 -3.97
N LEU A 144 18.59 9.62 -4.30
CA LEU A 144 19.07 8.27 -4.04
C LEU A 144 20.32 7.91 -4.84
N LYS A 145 20.38 8.28 -6.13
CA LYS A 145 21.59 8.13 -6.96
C LYS A 145 22.78 8.84 -6.34
N GLN A 146 22.60 10.10 -5.98
CA GLN A 146 23.68 10.90 -5.42
C GLN A 146 24.14 10.37 -4.06
N THR A 147 23.21 9.90 -3.22
CA THR A 147 23.50 9.26 -1.94
C THR A 147 24.39 8.03 -2.14
N ARG A 148 24.04 7.16 -3.10
CA ARG A 148 24.81 5.96 -3.43
C ARG A 148 26.18 6.30 -4.01
N LYS A 149 26.24 7.26 -4.95
CA LYS A 149 27.52 7.72 -5.56
C LYS A 149 28.49 8.25 -4.51
N ASN A 150 27.99 8.91 -3.47
CA ASN A 150 28.79 9.44 -2.38
C ASN A 150 29.05 8.41 -1.26
N ASN A 151 28.74 7.13 -1.46
CA ASN A 151 28.89 6.07 -0.46
C ASN A 151 28.21 6.42 0.89
N LYS A 152 27.08 7.11 0.84
CA LYS A 152 26.27 7.41 2.02
C LYS A 152 25.17 6.38 2.20
N LYS A 153 24.65 6.26 3.42
CA LYS A 153 23.62 5.29 3.77
C LYS A 153 22.26 5.72 3.24
N ILE A 154 21.52 4.75 2.71
CA ILE A 154 20.09 4.85 2.40
C ILE A 154 19.37 4.05 3.46
N ILE A 155 18.41 4.67 4.14
CA ILE A 155 17.59 4.05 5.17
C ILE A 155 16.17 3.94 4.61
N SER A 156 15.70 2.72 4.45
CA SER A 156 14.33 2.44 4.03
C SER A 156 13.45 2.21 5.26
N VAL A 157 12.33 2.92 5.34
CA VAL A 157 11.39 2.78 6.44
C VAL A 157 10.16 2.02 5.96
N GLY A 158 10.00 0.80 6.48
CA GLY A 158 8.90 -0.09 6.19
C GLY A 158 9.09 -0.98 4.96
N THR A 159 8.38 -2.10 4.96
CA THR A 159 8.42 -3.10 3.88
C THR A 159 7.96 -2.52 2.55
N THR A 160 7.02 -1.58 2.55
CA THR A 160 6.54 -0.84 1.37
C THR A 160 7.70 -0.16 0.64
N SER A 161 8.51 0.61 1.38
CA SER A 161 9.67 1.30 0.81
C SER A 161 10.72 0.32 0.32
N THR A 162 11.04 -0.70 1.12
CA THR A 162 12.02 -1.73 0.76
C THR A 162 11.63 -2.47 -0.51
N ARG A 163 10.39 -2.95 -0.64
CA ARG A 163 9.91 -3.62 -1.85
C ARG A 163 10.06 -2.75 -3.09
N THR A 164 9.65 -1.49 -3.01
CA THR A 164 9.75 -0.57 -4.15
C THR A 164 11.19 -0.35 -4.57
N LEU A 165 12.08 -0.06 -3.62
CA LEU A 165 13.50 0.18 -3.91
C LEU A 165 14.18 -1.07 -4.49
N GLU A 166 13.95 -2.25 -3.91
CA GLU A 166 14.50 -3.51 -4.41
C GLU A 166 13.95 -3.87 -5.80
N THR A 167 12.67 -3.62 -6.04
CA THR A 167 12.09 -3.81 -7.38
C THR A 167 12.80 -2.96 -8.43
N ILE A 168 13.00 -1.67 -8.13
CA ILE A 168 13.64 -0.74 -9.05
C ILE A 168 15.09 -1.16 -9.31
N MET A 169 15.81 -1.56 -8.27
CA MET A 169 17.19 -2.03 -8.43
C MET A 169 17.28 -3.33 -9.21
N ASN A 170 16.38 -4.28 -8.98
CA ASN A 170 16.34 -5.54 -9.73
C ASN A 170 16.03 -5.33 -11.22
N LEU A 171 15.14 -4.38 -11.52
CA LEU A 171 14.73 -4.11 -12.91
C LEU A 171 15.74 -3.27 -13.69
N TYR A 172 16.35 -2.28 -13.04
CA TYR A 172 17.13 -1.25 -13.74
C TYR A 172 18.60 -1.18 -13.32
N GLY A 173 19.00 -1.80 -12.21
CA GLY A 173 20.35 -1.69 -11.65
C GLY A 173 20.69 -0.33 -11.06
N GLU A 174 19.81 0.65 -11.20
CA GLU A 174 19.96 2.02 -10.72
C GLU A 174 18.63 2.63 -10.29
N PHE A 175 18.69 3.69 -9.49
CA PHE A 175 17.48 4.49 -9.22
C PHE A 175 17.16 5.40 -10.40
N LYS A 176 15.92 5.43 -10.84
CA LYS A 176 15.46 6.34 -11.88
C LYS A 176 13.98 6.64 -11.70
N GLU A 177 13.53 7.73 -12.31
CA GLU A 177 12.11 8.00 -12.44
C GLU A 177 11.42 6.84 -13.14
N CYS A 178 10.45 6.24 -12.49
CA CYS A 178 9.71 5.10 -13.04
C CYS A 178 8.40 4.87 -12.31
N SER A 179 7.53 4.13 -12.96
CA SER A 179 6.35 3.52 -12.36
C SER A 179 6.15 2.14 -12.95
N GLY A 180 5.49 1.27 -12.22
CA GLY A 180 5.25 -0.09 -12.68
C GLY A 180 4.55 -0.93 -11.62
N TRP A 181 4.61 -2.23 -11.82
CA TRP A 181 4.03 -3.21 -10.91
C TRP A 181 5.12 -4.06 -10.30
N THR A 182 4.97 -4.39 -9.02
CA THR A 182 5.89 -5.26 -8.27
C THR A 182 5.14 -6.41 -7.63
N ASP A 183 5.66 -7.59 -7.77
CA ASP A 183 5.23 -8.82 -7.11
C ASP A 183 6.38 -9.49 -6.34
N ILE A 184 7.49 -8.79 -6.13
CA ILE A 184 8.63 -9.35 -5.40
C ILE A 184 8.21 -9.76 -3.99
N PHE A 185 8.68 -10.93 -3.58
CA PHE A 185 8.50 -11.46 -2.25
C PHE A 185 9.86 -11.49 -1.53
N ILE A 186 9.99 -10.70 -0.47
CA ILE A 186 11.20 -10.64 0.35
C ILE A 186 10.99 -11.56 1.55
N TYR A 187 11.84 -12.58 1.67
CA TYR A 187 11.77 -13.62 2.69
C TYR A 187 13.15 -13.87 3.30
N PRO A 188 13.28 -14.63 4.40
CA PRO A 188 14.59 -14.95 4.99
C PRO A 188 15.51 -15.62 3.97
N GLY A 189 16.68 -15.01 3.74
CA GLY A 189 17.65 -15.43 2.70
C GLY A 189 17.58 -14.64 1.39
N TYR A 190 16.60 -13.77 1.20
CA TYR A 190 16.59 -12.83 0.08
C TYR A 190 17.80 -11.89 0.16
N LYS A 191 18.57 -11.78 -0.91
CA LYS A 191 19.72 -10.86 -0.97
C LYS A 191 19.24 -9.48 -1.36
N LEU A 192 19.18 -8.59 -0.39
CA LEU A 192 18.86 -7.18 -0.64
C LEU A 192 20.01 -6.52 -1.41
N SER A 193 19.67 -5.83 -2.50
CA SER A 193 20.65 -5.16 -3.38
C SER A 193 21.10 -3.81 -2.84
N LEU A 194 20.35 -3.24 -1.92
CA LEU A 194 20.46 -1.84 -1.54
C LEU A 194 20.87 -1.57 -0.11
N ILE A 195 20.65 -2.52 0.79
CA ILE A 195 20.46 -2.11 2.17
C ILE A 195 21.46 -2.79 3.08
N HIS A 196 22.22 -1.96 3.75
CA HIS A 196 22.56 -2.18 5.13
C HIS A 196 21.37 -1.71 5.97
N ILE A 197 20.48 -2.64 6.32
CA ILE A 197 19.41 -2.39 7.29
C ILE A 197 20.06 -2.17 8.65
#